data_52bf8012273419974aafe8179f01f622
#
_entry.id   52bf8012273419974aafe8179f01f622
#
_cell.length_a   1.000
_cell.length_b   1.000
_cell.length_c   1.000
_cell.angle_alpha   90.00
_cell.angle_beta   90.00
_cell.angle_gamma   90.00
#
_symmetry.space_group_name_H-M   'P 1'
#
loop_
_entity.id
_entity.type
_entity.pdbx_description
1 polymer ?
#
loop_
_entity_poly.entity_id
_entity_poly.type
_entity_poly.pdbx_seq_one_letter_code
_entity_poly.pdbx_strand_id
1 'polypeptide(L)'
;MREKFVRIRSKTVSGAVVVLALLFVLTTLAAKAGEKVIIFHAGSLTVPLAKIEKQFETANPGIDIQREAGGSTKMARMISELNKPSDIMASADYTVIDKTLIPGKADWNIRFASNQLVLCYTDQSRYAGEVNDHNWYEILGRKDVVWGHSEPNLDPCGYRSLMVLQLAEKYYNVPGLYDRLIANRPQENVRPKAKELVSLLKTGKMDYAWEYLSVAVQHDLKFVKLDDHINLGNYKYDKYYQQATVKVTGKKPGTQITRVGKSCTYGITLIKNSPNPSGAVKFLEFMLSPDGGLKVLKDMGQPPFVPTRVSSEQVKENLPGNLSKMVEVKN
;
A
#
# COMPACT_ATOMS: atom_id res chain seq x y z
N MET A 1 -15.95 15.90 97.08
CA MET A 1 -15.12 16.21 95.94
C MET A 1 -15.77 15.60 94.70
N ARG A 2 -16.32 16.42 93.80
CA ARG A 2 -17.05 16.03 92.55
C ARG A 2 -16.15 16.24 91.36
N GLU A 3 -15.70 15.16 90.70
CA GLU A 3 -15.03 15.30 89.43
C GLU A 3 -16.03 15.47 88.31
N LYS A 4 -15.80 16.48 87.46
CA LYS A 4 -16.60 16.77 86.26
C LYS A 4 -15.98 16.05 85.06
N PHE A 5 -16.71 15.13 84.52
CA PHE A 5 -16.38 14.53 83.18
C PHE A 5 -16.74 15.48 82.06
N VAL A 6 -15.71 15.93 81.31
CA VAL A 6 -15.89 16.68 80.06
C VAL A 6 -16.05 15.74 78.92
N ARG A 7 -17.20 15.73 78.27
CA ARG A 7 -17.54 14.87 77.13
C ARG A 7 -17.10 15.57 75.83
N ILE A 8 -16.00 15.11 75.21
CA ILE A 8 -15.56 15.57 73.88
C ILE A 8 -16.44 14.89 72.83
N ARG A 9 -17.26 15.68 72.10
CA ARG A 9 -17.99 15.21 70.91
C ARG A 9 -17.03 15.27 69.71
N SER A 10 -16.59 14.12 69.20
CA SER A 10 -15.92 14.01 67.90
C SER A 10 -16.94 14.20 66.79
N LYS A 11 -16.70 15.24 65.97
CA LYS A 11 -17.45 15.45 64.72
C LYS A 11 -16.94 14.44 63.67
N THR A 12 -17.71 13.41 63.41
CA THR A 12 -17.54 12.56 62.23
C THR A 12 -17.88 13.37 60.96
N VAL A 13 -16.89 13.99 60.34
CA VAL A 13 -17.04 14.58 59.02
C VAL A 13 -17.07 13.45 57.98
N SER A 14 -18.18 13.42 57.32
CA SER A 14 -18.75 12.45 56.46
C SER A 14 -17.77 11.88 55.42
N GLY A 15 -17.41 10.61 55.52
CA GLY A 15 -16.65 9.87 54.49
C GLY A 15 -17.36 9.73 53.14
N ALA A 16 -18.62 10.18 53.06
CA ALA A 16 -19.43 10.12 51.83
C ALA A 16 -18.99 11.13 50.78
N VAL A 17 -18.45 12.32 51.17
CA VAL A 17 -18.04 13.37 50.22
C VAL A 17 -16.72 13.00 49.52
N VAL A 18 -15.80 12.34 50.20
CA VAL A 18 -14.51 11.90 49.65
C VAL A 18 -14.70 10.75 48.66
N VAL A 19 -15.62 9.82 48.91
CA VAL A 19 -15.94 8.70 48.02
C VAL A 19 -16.65 9.17 46.73
N LEU A 20 -17.54 10.20 46.82
CA LEU A 20 -18.18 10.77 45.65
C LEU A 20 -17.19 11.52 44.74
N ALA A 21 -16.21 12.22 45.33
CA ALA A 21 -15.17 12.93 44.56
C ALA A 21 -14.22 11.98 43.86
N LEU A 22 -13.87 10.82 44.47
CA LEU A 22 -13.06 9.78 43.86
C LEU A 22 -13.81 9.01 42.76
N LEU A 23 -15.11 8.78 42.87
CA LEU A 23 -15.96 8.23 41.82
C LEU A 23 -16.12 9.15 40.61
N PHE A 24 -16.15 10.49 40.83
CA PHE A 24 -16.25 11.46 39.74
C PHE A 24 -14.93 11.63 38.96
N VAL A 25 -13.77 11.41 39.60
CA VAL A 25 -12.45 11.45 38.94
C VAL A 25 -12.17 10.14 38.17
N LEU A 26 -12.72 9.02 38.63
CA LEU A 26 -12.57 7.74 37.92
C LEU A 26 -13.45 7.61 36.66
N THR A 27 -14.52 8.39 36.52
CA THR A 27 -15.36 8.37 35.33
C THR A 27 -14.82 9.21 34.16
N THR A 28 -13.79 10.03 34.36
CA THR A 28 -13.19 10.85 33.30
C THR A 28 -11.97 10.22 32.62
N LEU A 29 -11.51 9.05 33.07
CA LEU A 29 -10.38 8.30 32.48
C LEU A 29 -10.79 7.05 31.71
N ALA A 30 -12.06 6.89 31.36
CA ALA A 30 -12.39 5.99 30.25
C ALA A 30 -11.86 6.69 28.98
N ALA A 31 -10.61 6.44 28.62
CA ALA A 31 -10.10 6.77 27.30
C ALA A 31 -11.12 6.22 26.30
N LYS A 32 -11.89 7.12 25.66
CA LYS A 32 -12.83 6.75 24.62
C LYS A 32 -12.01 6.01 23.58
N ALA A 33 -12.15 4.69 23.51
CA ALA A 33 -11.48 3.92 22.46
C ALA A 33 -11.82 4.62 21.14
N GLY A 34 -10.79 5.12 20.44
CA GLY A 34 -10.99 5.90 19.23
C GLY A 34 -11.83 5.10 18.22
N GLU A 35 -12.64 5.82 17.45
CA GLU A 35 -13.38 5.21 16.34
C GLU A 35 -12.39 4.59 15.36
N LYS A 36 -12.47 3.28 15.14
CA LYS A 36 -11.52 2.56 14.29
C LYS A 36 -11.81 2.82 12.82
N VAL A 37 -10.75 3.02 12.03
CA VAL A 37 -10.79 3.00 10.57
C VAL A 37 -9.82 1.94 10.07
N ILE A 38 -10.33 0.92 9.38
CA ILE A 38 -9.57 -0.24 8.92
C ILE A 38 -9.16 -0.04 7.46
N ILE A 39 -7.85 -0.05 7.20
CA ILE A 39 -7.30 0.17 5.86
C ILE A 39 -6.55 -1.06 5.39
N PHE A 40 -7.02 -1.71 4.33
CA PHE A 40 -6.28 -2.73 3.61
C PHE A 40 -5.47 -2.09 2.50
N HIS A 41 -4.16 -2.37 2.42
CA HIS A 41 -3.32 -1.66 1.47
C HIS A 41 -2.18 -2.49 0.87
N ALA A 42 -1.67 -2.02 -0.27
CA ALA A 42 -0.48 -2.56 -0.92
C ALA A 42 0.76 -2.48 -0.02
N GLY A 43 1.66 -3.46 -0.13
CA GLY A 43 2.91 -3.48 0.62
C GLY A 43 3.78 -2.22 0.43
N SER A 44 3.84 -1.68 -0.79
CA SER A 44 4.57 -0.45 -1.12
C SER A 44 4.02 0.83 -0.47
N LEU A 45 2.81 0.77 0.12
CA LEU A 45 2.21 1.86 0.88
C LEU A 45 2.46 1.75 2.40
N THR A 46 3.17 0.72 2.87
CA THR A 46 3.36 0.49 4.31
C THR A 46 4.02 1.67 5.02
N VAL A 47 5.13 2.16 4.47
CA VAL A 47 5.90 3.27 5.08
C VAL A 47 5.17 4.61 4.95
N PRO A 48 4.71 5.03 3.75
CA PRO A 48 4.01 6.30 3.63
C PRO A 48 2.71 6.34 4.44
N LEU A 49 1.90 5.27 4.44
CA LEU A 49 0.67 5.23 5.23
C LEU A 49 0.94 5.28 6.74
N ALA A 50 2.04 4.71 7.25
CA ALA A 50 2.41 4.85 8.66
C ALA A 50 2.67 6.31 9.05
N LYS A 51 3.30 7.08 8.15
CA LYS A 51 3.54 8.51 8.38
C LYS A 51 2.26 9.32 8.26
N ILE A 52 1.41 9.00 7.28
CA ILE A 52 0.10 9.64 7.07
C ILE A 52 -0.83 9.39 8.26
N GLU A 53 -0.92 8.14 8.74
CA GLU A 53 -1.65 7.73 9.94
C GLU A 53 -1.25 8.59 11.14
N LYS A 54 0.04 8.63 11.46
CA LYS A 54 0.53 9.43 12.60
C LYS A 54 0.14 10.91 12.50
N GLN A 55 0.21 11.52 11.31
CA GLN A 55 -0.19 12.90 11.10
C GLN A 55 -1.70 13.09 11.24
N PHE A 56 -2.48 12.16 10.66
CA PHE A 56 -3.94 12.20 10.72
C PHE A 56 -4.46 12.04 12.15
N GLU A 57 -3.98 11.05 12.90
CA GLU A 57 -4.38 10.78 14.27
C GLU A 57 -4.01 11.94 15.23
N THR A 58 -2.85 12.60 15.00
CA THR A 58 -2.48 13.80 15.75
C THR A 58 -3.50 14.91 15.56
N ALA A 59 -4.04 15.08 14.35
CA ALA A 59 -5.09 16.06 14.05
C ALA A 59 -6.51 15.58 14.42
N ASN A 60 -6.70 14.27 14.60
CA ASN A 60 -7.99 13.61 14.86
C ASN A 60 -7.87 12.59 16.00
N PRO A 61 -7.63 13.00 17.25
CA PRO A 61 -7.29 12.08 18.36
C PRO A 61 -8.42 11.11 18.75
N GLY A 62 -9.62 11.27 18.18
CA GLY A 62 -10.75 10.36 18.35
C GLY A 62 -10.82 9.24 17.33
N ILE A 63 -9.89 9.15 16.35
CA ILE A 63 -9.87 8.12 15.31
C ILE A 63 -8.57 7.32 15.41
N ASP A 64 -8.68 5.98 15.39
CA ASP A 64 -7.60 5.00 15.43
C ASP A 64 -7.52 4.30 14.05
N ILE A 65 -6.42 4.50 13.34
CA ILE A 65 -6.19 3.89 12.02
C ILE A 65 -5.55 2.52 12.19
N GLN A 66 -6.25 1.49 11.74
CA GLN A 66 -5.76 0.12 11.75
C GLN A 66 -5.42 -0.34 10.33
N ARG A 67 -4.17 -0.71 10.09
CA ARG A 67 -3.69 -1.06 8.74
C ARG A 67 -3.33 -2.53 8.60
N GLU A 68 -3.79 -3.15 7.50
CA GLU A 68 -3.33 -4.47 7.07
C GLU A 68 -2.64 -4.37 5.70
N ALA A 69 -1.35 -4.74 5.67
CA ALA A 69 -0.51 -4.66 4.47
C ALA A 69 -0.35 -6.02 3.79
N GLY A 70 -0.44 -6.03 2.46
CA GLY A 70 -0.19 -7.23 1.66
C GLY A 70 -0.08 -6.93 0.18
N GLY A 71 -0.01 -7.97 -0.66
CA GLY A 71 -0.20 -7.81 -2.10
C GLY A 71 -1.62 -7.32 -2.40
N SER A 72 -1.77 -6.32 -3.26
CA SER A 72 -3.07 -5.67 -3.52
C SER A 72 -4.16 -6.65 -3.92
N THR A 73 -3.85 -7.62 -4.79
CA THR A 73 -4.82 -8.65 -5.21
C THR A 73 -5.28 -9.49 -4.03
N LYS A 74 -4.36 -9.87 -3.13
CA LYS A 74 -4.69 -10.60 -1.90
C LYS A 74 -5.62 -9.77 -1.01
N MET A 75 -5.27 -8.50 -0.77
CA MET A 75 -6.08 -7.61 0.08
C MET A 75 -7.50 -7.42 -0.48
N ALA A 76 -7.61 -7.18 -1.80
CA ALA A 76 -8.90 -7.06 -2.46
C ALA A 76 -9.74 -8.35 -2.36
N ARG A 77 -9.13 -9.53 -2.47
CA ARG A 77 -9.82 -10.82 -2.30
C ARG A 77 -10.27 -11.07 -0.86
N MET A 78 -9.50 -10.65 0.13
CA MET A 78 -9.94 -10.73 1.53
C MET A 78 -11.24 -9.97 1.76
N ILE A 79 -11.44 -8.85 1.06
CA ILE A 79 -12.69 -8.07 1.10
C ILE A 79 -13.79 -8.75 0.28
N SER A 80 -13.48 -9.12 -0.99
CA SER A 80 -14.51 -9.60 -1.93
C SER A 80 -14.95 -11.04 -1.71
N GLU A 81 -14.02 -11.93 -1.35
CA GLU A 81 -14.26 -13.38 -1.24
C GLU A 81 -14.46 -13.81 0.22
N LEU A 82 -13.67 -13.27 1.16
CA LEU A 82 -13.72 -13.64 2.58
C LEU A 82 -14.58 -12.69 3.43
N ASN A 83 -15.14 -11.63 2.83
CA ASN A 83 -15.93 -10.61 3.53
C ASN A 83 -15.23 -10.02 4.77
N LYS A 84 -13.89 -9.92 4.74
CA LYS A 84 -13.13 -9.28 5.82
C LYS A 84 -13.56 -7.81 5.95
N PRO A 85 -13.89 -7.33 7.16
CA PRO A 85 -14.24 -5.94 7.36
C PRO A 85 -13.06 -5.02 7.02
N SER A 86 -13.34 -3.99 6.25
CA SER A 86 -12.39 -2.94 5.89
C SER A 86 -13.18 -1.69 5.53
N ASP A 87 -12.65 -0.53 5.86
CA ASP A 87 -13.23 0.76 5.47
C ASP A 87 -12.65 1.21 4.13
N ILE A 88 -11.35 1.08 3.96
CA ILE A 88 -10.62 1.58 2.79
C ILE A 88 -9.77 0.47 2.18
N MET A 89 -9.73 0.43 0.84
CA MET A 89 -8.74 -0.35 0.10
C MET A 89 -7.85 0.57 -0.73
N ALA A 90 -6.51 0.52 -0.50
CA ALA A 90 -5.50 1.22 -1.28
C ALA A 90 -4.59 0.23 -2.03
N SER A 91 -4.63 0.26 -3.35
CA SER A 91 -3.98 -0.69 -4.25
C SER A 91 -2.81 -0.09 -5.02
N ALA A 92 -1.74 -0.85 -5.23
CA ALA A 92 -0.62 -0.49 -6.11
C ALA A 92 -0.96 -0.60 -7.61
N ASP A 93 -2.12 -1.16 -7.93
CA ASP A 93 -2.72 -1.14 -9.26
C ASP A 93 -4.22 -0.84 -9.13
N TYR A 94 -4.63 0.31 -9.64
CA TYR A 94 -6.03 0.73 -9.61
C TYR A 94 -6.96 -0.29 -10.27
N THR A 95 -6.50 -1.03 -11.29
CA THR A 95 -7.32 -2.05 -11.98
C THR A 95 -7.67 -3.24 -11.10
N VAL A 96 -6.96 -3.45 -9.98
CA VAL A 96 -7.35 -4.45 -8.97
C VAL A 96 -8.66 -4.05 -8.31
N ILE A 97 -8.83 -2.77 -7.95
CA ILE A 97 -10.09 -2.24 -7.41
C ILE A 97 -11.20 -2.39 -8.44
N ASP A 98 -10.98 -1.88 -9.67
CA ASP A 98 -11.99 -1.92 -10.74
C ASP A 98 -12.48 -3.34 -11.04
N LYS A 99 -11.56 -4.31 -11.12
CA LYS A 99 -11.88 -5.68 -11.53
C LYS A 99 -12.32 -6.58 -10.38
N THR A 100 -11.94 -6.29 -9.13
CA THR A 100 -12.19 -7.18 -7.98
C THR A 100 -13.28 -6.66 -7.05
N LEU A 101 -13.33 -5.35 -6.83
CA LEU A 101 -14.24 -4.75 -5.86
C LEU A 101 -15.44 -4.08 -6.51
N ILE A 102 -15.29 -3.44 -7.66
CA ILE A 102 -16.39 -2.78 -8.36
C ILE A 102 -17.14 -3.79 -9.25
N PRO A 103 -18.50 -3.75 -9.27
CA PRO A 103 -19.38 -2.91 -8.45
C PRO A 103 -19.78 -3.53 -7.09
N GLY A 104 -19.32 -4.73 -6.78
CA GLY A 104 -19.84 -5.55 -5.66
C GLY A 104 -19.50 -4.99 -4.27
N LYS A 105 -18.31 -4.46 -4.06
CA LYS A 105 -17.77 -4.00 -2.77
C LYS A 105 -17.39 -2.54 -2.75
N ALA A 106 -17.30 -1.87 -3.90
CA ALA A 106 -17.01 -0.46 -4.05
C ALA A 106 -17.77 0.12 -5.25
N ASP A 107 -17.96 1.44 -5.28
CA ASP A 107 -18.67 2.14 -6.37
C ASP A 107 -17.73 2.98 -7.22
N TRP A 108 -16.57 3.32 -6.72
CA TRP A 108 -15.63 4.22 -7.35
C TRP A 108 -14.18 3.87 -7.02
N ASN A 109 -13.26 4.50 -7.73
CA ASN A 109 -11.83 4.32 -7.56
C ASN A 109 -11.11 5.63 -7.90
N ILE A 110 -10.43 6.23 -6.93
CA ILE A 110 -9.62 7.43 -7.13
C ILE A 110 -8.18 6.99 -7.39
N ARG A 111 -7.63 7.39 -8.55
CA ARG A 111 -6.21 7.23 -8.89
C ARG A 111 -5.43 8.38 -8.27
N PHE A 112 -4.46 8.11 -7.40
CA PHE A 112 -3.85 9.16 -6.58
C PHE A 112 -2.34 9.33 -6.74
N ALA A 113 -1.62 8.30 -7.21
CA ALA A 113 -0.17 8.36 -7.38
C ALA A 113 0.32 7.40 -8.47
N SER A 114 1.55 7.60 -8.93
CA SER A 114 2.28 6.71 -9.83
C SER A 114 3.49 6.07 -9.13
N ASN A 115 4.12 5.10 -9.82
CA ASN A 115 5.38 4.49 -9.44
C ASN A 115 6.06 3.88 -10.68
N GLN A 116 7.24 3.28 -10.52
CA GLN A 116 7.92 2.51 -11.57
C GLN A 116 8.63 1.29 -10.97
N LEU A 117 8.89 0.29 -11.78
CA LEU A 117 9.70 -0.88 -11.42
C LEU A 117 11.18 -0.54 -11.52
N VAL A 118 11.94 -1.05 -10.55
CA VAL A 118 13.40 -1.00 -10.51
C VAL A 118 13.95 -2.35 -10.07
N LEU A 119 15.18 -2.65 -10.41
CA LEU A 119 15.90 -3.80 -9.91
C LEU A 119 16.73 -3.38 -8.70
N CYS A 120 16.28 -3.77 -7.51
CA CYS A 120 16.93 -3.44 -6.24
C CYS A 120 18.07 -4.41 -5.90
N TYR A 121 19.08 -3.88 -5.23
CA TYR A 121 20.24 -4.64 -4.73
C TYR A 121 20.91 -3.92 -3.54
N THR A 122 21.94 -4.53 -2.97
CA THR A 122 22.77 -3.96 -1.89
C THR A 122 24.25 -4.02 -2.25
N ASP A 123 25.12 -3.42 -1.45
CA ASP A 123 26.58 -3.53 -1.64
C ASP A 123 27.10 -4.97 -1.49
N GLN A 124 26.34 -5.84 -0.84
CA GLN A 124 26.67 -7.26 -0.65
C GLN A 124 26.19 -8.16 -1.82
N SER A 125 25.41 -7.61 -2.74
CA SER A 125 24.91 -8.35 -3.91
C SER A 125 26.06 -8.72 -4.85
N ARG A 126 26.02 -9.94 -5.38
CA ARG A 126 27.00 -10.35 -6.40
C ARG A 126 26.94 -9.39 -7.58
N TYR A 127 28.10 -8.98 -8.04
CA TYR A 127 28.24 -8.04 -9.17
C TYR A 127 27.63 -6.65 -8.94
N ALA A 128 27.48 -6.22 -7.68
CA ALA A 128 26.96 -4.89 -7.32
C ALA A 128 27.77 -3.72 -7.92
N GLY A 129 29.07 -3.91 -8.16
CA GLY A 129 29.91 -2.91 -8.81
C GLY A 129 29.86 -2.91 -10.35
N GLU A 130 29.23 -3.93 -10.96
CA GLU A 130 29.16 -4.08 -12.42
C GLU A 130 27.76 -3.76 -12.96
N VAL A 131 26.70 -4.03 -12.17
CA VAL A 131 25.29 -3.93 -12.62
C VAL A 131 24.92 -2.50 -12.98
N ASN A 132 24.28 -2.34 -14.15
CA ASN A 132 23.78 -1.06 -14.66
C ASN A 132 22.54 -1.29 -15.56
N ASP A 133 22.01 -0.21 -16.13
CA ASP A 133 20.80 -0.21 -16.98
C ASP A 133 20.96 -0.93 -18.33
N HIS A 134 22.20 -1.22 -18.74
CA HIS A 134 22.49 -1.90 -20.01
C HIS A 134 22.80 -3.38 -19.86
N ASN A 135 23.21 -3.86 -18.65
CA ASN A 135 23.68 -5.25 -18.46
C ASN A 135 22.94 -6.04 -17.38
N TRP A 136 21.98 -5.45 -16.67
CA TRP A 136 21.27 -6.09 -15.55
C TRP A 136 20.68 -7.47 -15.93
N TYR A 137 20.19 -7.64 -17.14
CA TYR A 137 19.58 -8.89 -17.61
C TYR A 137 20.63 -9.97 -17.88
N GLU A 138 21.87 -9.60 -18.21
CA GLU A 138 22.99 -10.53 -18.29
C GLU A 138 23.43 -10.99 -16.90
N ILE A 139 23.50 -10.03 -15.94
CA ILE A 139 23.80 -10.32 -14.54
C ILE A 139 22.77 -11.28 -13.95
N LEU A 140 21.46 -11.02 -14.12
CA LEU A 140 20.40 -11.92 -13.64
C LEU A 140 20.42 -13.30 -14.33
N GLY A 141 21.00 -13.41 -15.51
CA GLY A 141 21.20 -14.66 -16.23
C GLY A 141 22.33 -15.53 -15.72
N ARG A 142 23.22 -15.03 -14.84
CA ARG A 142 24.34 -15.79 -14.26
C ARG A 142 23.81 -16.81 -13.24
N LYS A 143 24.34 -18.05 -13.28
CA LYS A 143 23.87 -19.18 -12.46
C LYS A 143 24.04 -18.98 -10.94
N ASP A 144 25.03 -18.21 -10.54
CA ASP A 144 25.36 -17.93 -9.15
C ASP A 144 24.60 -16.72 -8.57
N VAL A 145 23.83 -15.99 -9.39
CA VAL A 145 23.03 -14.83 -8.98
C VAL A 145 21.66 -15.27 -8.47
N VAL A 146 21.36 -14.89 -7.24
CA VAL A 146 20.05 -15.13 -6.60
C VAL A 146 19.16 -13.91 -6.76
N TRP A 147 18.07 -14.05 -7.50
CA TRP A 147 17.13 -12.97 -7.69
C TRP A 147 15.66 -13.43 -7.59
N GLY A 148 14.75 -12.49 -7.32
CA GLY A 148 13.36 -12.81 -7.13
C GLY A 148 12.39 -11.65 -7.36
N HIS A 149 11.10 -11.98 -7.24
CA HIS A 149 9.99 -11.03 -7.32
C HIS A 149 8.82 -11.50 -6.45
N SER A 150 7.82 -10.64 -6.23
CA SER A 150 6.60 -11.03 -5.53
C SER A 150 5.70 -11.92 -6.38
N GLU A 151 4.79 -12.65 -5.73
CA GLU A 151 3.87 -13.61 -6.36
C GLU A 151 2.87 -12.88 -7.29
N PRO A 152 2.87 -13.15 -8.61
CA PRO A 152 2.04 -12.44 -9.57
C PRO A 152 0.53 -12.55 -9.32
N ASN A 153 0.08 -13.64 -8.71
CA ASN A 153 -1.33 -13.85 -8.40
C ASN A 153 -1.81 -13.04 -7.19
N LEU A 154 -0.87 -12.57 -6.36
CA LEU A 154 -1.17 -11.90 -5.08
C LEU A 154 -0.78 -10.42 -5.08
N ASP A 155 0.21 -10.03 -5.87
CA ASP A 155 0.83 -8.71 -5.82
C ASP A 155 1.06 -8.10 -7.22
N PRO A 156 0.60 -6.86 -7.46
CA PRO A 156 0.89 -6.14 -8.71
C PRO A 156 2.38 -5.99 -9.04
N CYS A 157 3.25 -5.85 -8.05
CA CYS A 157 4.69 -5.82 -8.27
C CYS A 157 5.15 -7.10 -9.00
N GLY A 158 4.63 -8.27 -8.60
CA GLY A 158 4.98 -9.56 -9.18
C GLY A 158 4.64 -9.66 -10.67
N TYR A 159 3.38 -9.42 -11.08
CA TYR A 159 3.06 -9.51 -12.51
C TYR A 159 3.70 -8.38 -13.33
N ARG A 160 3.94 -7.21 -12.73
CA ARG A 160 4.67 -6.13 -13.39
C ARG A 160 6.14 -6.45 -13.60
N SER A 161 6.78 -7.14 -12.67
CA SER A 161 8.15 -7.64 -12.84
C SER A 161 8.25 -8.55 -14.06
N LEU A 162 7.30 -9.48 -14.21
CA LEU A 162 7.24 -10.34 -15.40
C LEU A 162 7.01 -9.54 -16.68
N MET A 163 6.18 -8.49 -16.66
CA MET A 163 5.99 -7.60 -17.80
C MET A 163 7.27 -6.84 -18.16
N VAL A 164 8.03 -6.36 -17.16
CA VAL A 164 9.33 -5.72 -17.40
C VAL A 164 10.28 -6.65 -18.13
N LEU A 165 10.34 -7.94 -17.75
CA LEU A 165 11.19 -8.93 -18.42
C LEU A 165 10.76 -9.17 -19.88
N GLN A 166 9.45 -9.24 -20.15
CA GLN A 166 8.91 -9.38 -21.52
C GLN A 166 9.20 -8.14 -22.37
N LEU A 167 9.07 -6.93 -21.79
CA LEU A 167 9.38 -5.67 -22.46
C LEU A 167 10.89 -5.54 -22.72
N ALA A 168 11.72 -5.98 -21.77
CA ALA A 168 13.17 -5.97 -21.91
C ALA A 168 13.65 -6.87 -23.06
N GLU A 169 13.06 -8.06 -23.24
CA GLU A 169 13.34 -8.94 -24.38
C GLU A 169 13.17 -8.20 -25.71
N LYS A 170 12.08 -7.44 -25.84
CA LYS A 170 11.78 -6.65 -27.04
C LYS A 170 12.68 -5.42 -27.18
N TYR A 171 12.86 -4.69 -26.08
CA TYR A 171 13.61 -3.44 -26.06
C TYR A 171 15.10 -3.63 -26.39
N TYR A 172 15.72 -4.64 -25.76
CA TYR A 172 17.12 -4.98 -26.01
C TYR A 172 17.32 -5.89 -27.23
N ASN A 173 16.24 -6.33 -27.87
CA ASN A 173 16.25 -7.26 -29.00
C ASN A 173 17.06 -8.55 -28.71
N VAL A 174 16.78 -9.17 -27.57
CA VAL A 174 17.42 -10.43 -27.12
C VAL A 174 16.39 -11.53 -27.06
N PRO A 175 16.14 -12.29 -28.16
CA PRO A 175 15.13 -13.35 -28.22
C PRO A 175 15.35 -14.42 -27.14
N GLY A 176 14.27 -14.84 -26.47
CA GLY A 176 14.29 -15.85 -25.40
C GLY A 176 14.84 -15.35 -24.06
N LEU A 177 15.06 -14.04 -23.90
CA LEU A 177 15.51 -13.45 -22.65
C LEU A 177 14.56 -13.75 -21.50
N TYR A 178 13.26 -13.55 -21.71
CA TYR A 178 12.24 -13.80 -20.70
C TYR A 178 12.30 -15.24 -20.19
N ASP A 179 12.21 -16.21 -21.07
CA ASP A 179 12.18 -17.63 -20.70
C ASP A 179 13.48 -18.06 -20.00
N ARG A 180 14.64 -17.59 -20.49
CA ARG A 180 15.94 -17.86 -19.87
C ARG A 180 16.03 -17.30 -18.44
N LEU A 181 15.57 -16.08 -18.21
CA LEU A 181 15.59 -15.47 -16.87
C LEU A 181 14.63 -16.20 -15.92
N ILE A 182 13.42 -16.53 -16.39
CA ILE A 182 12.46 -17.29 -15.58
C ILE A 182 12.97 -18.69 -15.23
N ALA A 183 13.59 -19.38 -16.18
CA ALA A 183 14.20 -20.70 -15.95
C ALA A 183 15.37 -20.65 -14.93
N ASN A 184 16.11 -19.53 -14.91
CA ASN A 184 17.24 -19.35 -13.98
C ASN A 184 16.80 -18.89 -12.57
N ARG A 185 15.54 -18.50 -12.38
CA ARG A 185 15.00 -18.08 -11.09
C ARG A 185 14.29 -19.23 -10.39
N PRO A 186 14.80 -19.76 -9.27
CA PRO A 186 14.11 -20.78 -8.49
C PRO A 186 12.74 -20.31 -7.97
N GLN A 187 11.78 -21.24 -7.88
CA GLN A 187 10.42 -20.91 -7.45
C GLN A 187 10.35 -20.38 -6.01
N GLU A 188 11.22 -20.84 -5.14
CA GLU A 188 11.36 -20.34 -3.76
C GLU A 188 11.74 -18.87 -3.66
N ASN A 189 12.23 -18.25 -4.75
CA ASN A 189 12.53 -16.82 -4.81
C ASN A 189 11.30 -15.97 -5.19
N VAL A 190 10.15 -16.59 -5.44
CA VAL A 190 8.87 -15.91 -5.55
C VAL A 190 8.26 -15.78 -4.17
N ARG A 191 8.07 -14.55 -3.69
CA ARG A 191 7.57 -14.28 -2.33
C ARG A 191 6.15 -13.75 -2.35
N PRO A 192 5.30 -14.12 -1.37
CA PRO A 192 3.92 -13.65 -1.29
C PRO A 192 3.77 -12.12 -1.28
N LYS A 193 4.80 -11.41 -0.78
CA LYS A 193 4.79 -9.95 -0.61
C LYS A 193 6.12 -9.35 -1.05
N ALA A 194 6.07 -8.24 -1.77
CA ALA A 194 7.25 -7.48 -2.17
C ALA A 194 8.16 -7.14 -0.97
N LYS A 195 7.60 -6.68 0.16
CA LYS A 195 8.39 -6.34 1.35
C LYS A 195 9.27 -7.49 1.91
N GLU A 196 8.94 -8.75 1.63
CA GLU A 196 9.77 -9.89 2.05
C GLU A 196 11.09 -9.93 1.29
N LEU A 197 11.09 -9.47 0.05
CA LEU A 197 12.28 -9.33 -0.79
C LEU A 197 13.28 -8.32 -0.21
N VAL A 198 12.78 -7.21 0.34
CA VAL A 198 13.61 -6.21 1.04
C VAL A 198 14.42 -6.85 2.17
N SER A 199 13.79 -7.71 2.96
CA SER A 199 14.47 -8.42 4.06
C SER A 199 15.52 -9.39 3.54
N LEU A 200 15.24 -10.09 2.43
CA LEU A 200 16.20 -11.02 1.81
C LEU A 200 17.40 -10.29 1.23
N LEU A 201 17.21 -9.14 0.59
CA LEU A 201 18.30 -8.28 0.11
C LEU A 201 19.17 -7.79 1.26
N LYS A 202 18.56 -7.22 2.32
CA LYS A 202 19.30 -6.66 3.47
C LYS A 202 20.06 -7.72 4.27
N THR A 203 19.65 -8.97 4.21
CA THR A 203 20.31 -10.09 4.88
C THR A 203 21.30 -10.84 3.98
N GLY A 204 21.50 -10.40 2.73
CA GLY A 204 22.40 -11.05 1.75
C GLY A 204 21.91 -12.43 1.28
N LYS A 205 20.65 -12.80 1.55
CA LYS A 205 20.04 -14.07 1.08
C LYS A 205 19.53 -13.99 -0.36
N MET A 206 19.50 -12.79 -0.92
CA MET A 206 19.12 -12.50 -2.29
C MET A 206 20.01 -11.38 -2.82
N ASP A 207 20.47 -11.50 -4.05
CA ASP A 207 21.32 -10.48 -4.68
C ASP A 207 20.47 -9.36 -5.28
N TYR A 208 19.41 -9.73 -6.01
CA TYR A 208 18.54 -8.77 -6.71
C TYR A 208 17.06 -9.07 -6.50
N ALA A 209 16.26 -8.02 -6.40
CA ALA A 209 14.83 -8.15 -6.30
C ALA A 209 14.10 -7.07 -7.11
N TRP A 210 13.01 -7.48 -7.74
CA TRP A 210 12.10 -6.54 -8.40
C TRP A 210 11.23 -5.84 -7.37
N GLU A 211 11.31 -4.51 -7.36
CA GLU A 211 10.55 -3.65 -6.46
C GLU A 211 10.08 -2.37 -7.14
N TYR A 212 9.18 -1.66 -6.50
CA TYR A 212 8.87 -0.30 -6.89
C TYR A 212 9.98 0.66 -6.43
N LEU A 213 10.24 1.71 -7.23
CA LEU A 213 11.19 2.76 -6.89
C LEU A 213 10.96 3.35 -5.49
N SER A 214 9.71 3.59 -5.14
CA SER A 214 9.38 4.11 -3.80
C SER A 214 9.83 3.17 -2.67
N VAL A 215 9.77 1.86 -2.87
CA VAL A 215 10.24 0.87 -1.89
C VAL A 215 11.78 0.93 -1.79
N ALA A 216 12.47 1.03 -2.91
CA ALA A 216 13.91 1.20 -2.92
C ALA A 216 14.35 2.44 -2.12
N VAL A 217 13.73 3.59 -2.39
CA VAL A 217 14.00 4.87 -1.71
C VAL A 217 13.68 4.77 -0.20
N GLN A 218 12.53 4.21 0.17
CA GLN A 218 12.07 4.11 1.56
C GLN A 218 12.93 3.18 2.42
N HIS A 219 13.64 2.26 1.79
CA HIS A 219 14.45 1.25 2.48
C HIS A 219 15.95 1.40 2.25
N ASP A 220 16.37 2.53 1.64
CA ASP A 220 17.79 2.83 1.32
C ASP A 220 18.47 1.69 0.54
N LEU A 221 17.75 1.11 -0.42
CA LEU A 221 18.29 0.10 -1.32
C LEU A 221 18.94 0.78 -2.52
N LYS A 222 20.05 0.23 -2.99
CA LYS A 222 20.56 0.53 -4.33
C LYS A 222 19.62 -0.06 -5.38
N PHE A 223 19.56 0.57 -6.52
CA PHE A 223 18.72 0.08 -7.62
C PHE A 223 19.26 0.47 -8.99
N VAL A 224 18.98 -0.38 -9.96
CA VAL A 224 19.13 -0.06 -11.37
C VAL A 224 17.84 0.61 -11.82
N LYS A 225 17.97 1.87 -12.30
CA LYS A 225 16.87 2.59 -12.93
C LYS A 225 16.79 2.16 -14.40
N LEU A 226 15.64 1.61 -14.77
CA LEU A 226 15.41 1.11 -16.13
C LEU A 226 14.92 2.22 -17.06
N ASP A 227 15.09 2.00 -18.38
CA ASP A 227 14.52 2.86 -19.41
C ASP A 227 12.99 2.95 -19.29
N ASP A 228 12.42 4.09 -19.69
CA ASP A 228 10.98 4.35 -19.62
C ASP A 228 10.15 3.41 -20.49
N HIS A 229 10.71 2.80 -21.54
CA HIS A 229 10.01 1.80 -22.35
C HIS A 229 9.72 0.49 -21.59
N ILE A 230 10.46 0.21 -20.50
CA ILE A 230 10.34 -1.08 -19.79
C ILE A 230 9.97 -0.95 -18.33
N ASN A 231 10.18 0.20 -17.67
CA ASN A 231 9.97 0.38 -16.23
C ASN A 231 8.52 0.51 -15.78
N LEU A 232 7.56 0.59 -16.70
CA LEU A 232 6.13 0.80 -16.44
C LEU A 232 5.82 2.09 -15.64
N GLY A 233 6.68 3.10 -15.70
CA GLY A 233 6.52 4.34 -14.92
C GLY A 233 5.88 5.49 -15.70
N ASN A 234 5.98 5.48 -17.02
CA ASN A 234 5.62 6.61 -17.86
C ASN A 234 4.39 6.28 -18.73
N TYR A 235 3.25 6.92 -18.46
CA TYR A 235 2.00 6.71 -19.21
C TYR A 235 2.11 6.99 -20.72
N LYS A 236 3.09 7.77 -21.15
CA LYS A 236 3.33 8.01 -22.60
C LYS A 236 3.69 6.72 -23.35
N TYR A 237 4.21 5.73 -22.66
CA TYR A 237 4.56 4.42 -23.19
C TYR A 237 3.49 3.35 -22.97
N ASP A 238 2.29 3.70 -22.51
CA ASP A 238 1.22 2.71 -22.27
C ASP A 238 0.92 1.84 -23.49
N LYS A 239 0.97 2.42 -24.69
CA LYS A 239 0.83 1.65 -25.95
C LYS A 239 1.94 0.62 -26.13
N TYR A 240 3.17 0.95 -25.76
CA TYR A 240 4.31 0.03 -25.81
C TYR A 240 4.17 -1.04 -24.72
N TYR A 241 3.78 -0.66 -23.49
CA TYR A 241 3.59 -1.60 -22.38
C TYR A 241 2.54 -2.67 -22.66
N GLN A 242 1.51 -2.38 -23.47
CA GLN A 242 0.47 -3.35 -23.85
C GLN A 242 1.00 -4.58 -24.56
N GLN A 243 2.23 -4.59 -25.06
CA GLN A 243 2.89 -5.75 -25.65
C GLN A 243 3.28 -6.81 -24.62
N ALA A 244 3.25 -6.47 -23.33
CA ALA A 244 3.50 -7.43 -22.25
C ALA A 244 2.18 -7.84 -21.60
N THR A 245 2.03 -9.14 -21.36
CA THR A 245 0.82 -9.68 -20.72
C THR A 245 1.19 -10.78 -19.73
N VAL A 246 0.43 -10.86 -18.63
CA VAL A 246 0.59 -11.92 -17.62
C VAL A 246 -0.77 -12.49 -17.26
N LYS A 247 -0.90 -13.82 -17.30
CA LYS A 247 -2.09 -14.52 -16.81
C LYS A 247 -1.98 -14.66 -15.29
N VAL A 248 -3.02 -14.24 -14.59
CA VAL A 248 -3.14 -14.38 -13.13
C VAL A 248 -4.48 -14.99 -12.77
N THR A 249 -4.61 -15.53 -11.58
CA THR A 249 -5.85 -16.14 -11.09
C THR A 249 -7.02 -15.14 -11.12
N GLY A 250 -8.14 -15.57 -11.68
CA GLY A 250 -9.38 -14.81 -11.78
C GLY A 250 -10.17 -14.76 -10.47
N LYS A 251 -11.37 -14.18 -10.51
CA LYS A 251 -12.27 -14.07 -9.34
C LYS A 251 -12.83 -15.43 -8.91
N LYS A 252 -13.15 -16.29 -9.85
CA LYS A 252 -13.69 -17.63 -9.58
C LYS A 252 -12.56 -18.65 -9.52
N PRO A 253 -12.61 -19.64 -8.61
CA PRO A 253 -11.64 -20.73 -8.58
C PRO A 253 -11.48 -21.37 -9.96
N GLY A 254 -10.24 -21.69 -10.36
CA GLY A 254 -9.91 -22.28 -11.66
C GLY A 254 -9.93 -21.33 -12.85
N THR A 255 -10.38 -20.07 -12.68
CA THR A 255 -10.37 -19.09 -13.77
C THR A 255 -9.09 -18.27 -13.79
N GLN A 256 -8.74 -17.74 -14.96
CA GLN A 256 -7.62 -16.82 -15.15
C GLN A 256 -8.11 -15.53 -15.80
N ILE A 257 -7.39 -14.45 -15.51
CA ILE A 257 -7.53 -13.15 -16.18
C ILE A 257 -6.18 -12.73 -16.73
N THR A 258 -6.17 -12.09 -17.89
CA THR A 258 -4.97 -11.52 -18.47
C THR A 258 -4.79 -10.09 -17.95
N ARG A 259 -3.65 -9.82 -17.36
CA ARG A 259 -3.16 -8.46 -17.08
C ARG A 259 -2.38 -7.99 -18.29
N VAL A 260 -2.72 -6.82 -18.79
CA VAL A 260 -2.03 -6.17 -19.92
C VAL A 260 -1.15 -5.07 -19.34
N GLY A 261 0.05 -4.92 -19.87
CA GLY A 261 1.03 -3.94 -19.44
C GLY A 261 0.47 -2.51 -19.52
N LYS A 262 0.70 -1.75 -18.46
CA LYS A 262 0.23 -0.38 -18.27
C LYS A 262 1.07 0.31 -17.21
N SER A 263 1.12 1.63 -17.26
CA SER A 263 1.84 2.43 -16.27
C SER A 263 1.33 2.16 -14.83
N CYS A 264 2.28 2.16 -13.89
CA CYS A 264 2.00 1.97 -12.48
C CYS A 264 1.15 3.11 -11.93
N THR A 265 -0.10 2.83 -11.59
CA THR A 265 -1.04 3.80 -11.05
C THR A 265 -1.73 3.21 -9.84
N TYR A 266 -1.60 3.90 -8.71
CA TYR A 266 -2.26 3.54 -7.46
C TYR A 266 -3.71 3.97 -7.46
N GLY A 267 -4.56 3.13 -6.89
CA GLY A 267 -5.97 3.40 -6.67
C GLY A 267 -6.37 3.28 -5.21
N ILE A 268 -7.38 4.05 -4.80
CA ILE A 268 -7.97 4.00 -3.46
C ILE A 268 -9.48 4.11 -3.54
N THR A 269 -10.17 3.39 -2.66
CA THR A 269 -11.64 3.39 -2.58
C THR A 269 -12.15 3.21 -1.17
N LEU A 270 -13.38 3.67 -0.91
CA LEU A 270 -14.18 3.34 0.26
C LEU A 270 -14.95 2.03 -0.01
N ILE A 271 -15.03 1.16 0.99
CA ILE A 271 -15.79 -0.09 0.90
C ILE A 271 -17.26 0.18 1.26
N LYS A 272 -18.21 -0.39 0.48
CA LYS A 272 -19.67 -0.17 0.63
C LYS A 272 -20.20 -0.44 2.04
N ASN A 273 -19.74 -1.54 2.65
CA ASN A 273 -20.13 -1.92 4.01
C ASN A 273 -19.01 -1.55 5.00
N SER A 274 -18.45 -0.36 4.86
CA SER A 274 -17.44 0.20 5.76
C SER A 274 -17.98 0.23 7.18
N PRO A 275 -17.24 -0.33 8.17
CA PRO A 275 -17.61 -0.23 9.59
C PRO A 275 -17.68 1.20 10.11
N ASN A 276 -16.82 2.10 9.60
CA ASN A 276 -16.77 3.53 9.98
C ASN A 276 -16.65 4.43 8.75
N PRO A 277 -17.73 4.61 7.96
CA PRO A 277 -17.69 5.41 6.74
C PRO A 277 -17.34 6.88 6.98
N SER A 278 -17.77 7.48 8.10
CA SER A 278 -17.47 8.87 8.43
C SER A 278 -15.99 9.08 8.71
N GLY A 279 -15.38 8.24 9.53
CA GLY A 279 -13.94 8.27 9.82
C GLY A 279 -13.11 7.99 8.57
N ALA A 280 -13.56 7.04 7.75
CA ALA A 280 -12.89 6.71 6.49
C ALA A 280 -12.90 7.86 5.49
N VAL A 281 -14.03 8.59 5.33
CA VAL A 281 -14.11 9.77 4.45
C VAL A 281 -13.16 10.86 4.95
N LYS A 282 -13.14 11.16 6.25
CA LYS A 282 -12.18 12.13 6.82
C LYS A 282 -10.73 11.75 6.55
N PHE A 283 -10.40 10.45 6.70
CA PHE A 283 -9.05 9.97 6.36
C PHE A 283 -8.75 10.12 4.87
N LEU A 284 -9.69 9.78 3.99
CA LEU A 284 -9.53 9.94 2.54
C LEU A 284 -9.32 11.40 2.14
N GLU A 285 -10.07 12.33 2.71
CA GLU A 285 -9.88 13.76 2.48
C GLU A 285 -8.47 14.22 2.89
N PHE A 286 -7.96 13.77 4.05
CA PHE A 286 -6.59 14.06 4.47
C PHE A 286 -5.55 13.38 3.56
N MET A 287 -5.75 12.08 3.25
CA MET A 287 -4.85 11.28 2.42
C MET A 287 -4.68 11.87 1.01
N LEU A 288 -5.77 12.40 0.44
CA LEU A 288 -5.80 12.92 -0.92
C LEU A 288 -5.60 14.44 -1.01
N SER A 289 -5.35 15.12 0.12
CA SER A 289 -5.03 16.54 0.11
C SER A 289 -3.58 16.79 -0.32
N PRO A 290 -3.31 17.87 -1.10
CA PRO A 290 -1.97 18.22 -1.56
C PRO A 290 -0.96 18.43 -0.43
N ASP A 291 -1.40 19.01 0.69
CA ASP A 291 -0.55 19.35 1.85
C ASP A 291 -0.52 18.23 2.91
N GLY A 292 -1.39 17.22 2.77
CA GLY A 292 -1.47 16.05 3.66
C GLY A 292 -0.80 14.81 3.06
N GLY A 293 -1.59 13.76 2.80
CA GLY A 293 -1.07 12.47 2.36
C GLY A 293 -0.34 12.51 1.01
N LEU A 294 -0.79 13.33 0.05
CA LEU A 294 -0.11 13.44 -1.25
C LEU A 294 1.29 14.02 -1.12
N LYS A 295 1.50 14.98 -0.19
CA LYS A 295 2.83 15.48 0.12
C LYS A 295 3.74 14.39 0.67
N VAL A 296 3.24 13.59 1.60
CA VAL A 296 4.00 12.46 2.18
C VAL A 296 4.40 11.47 1.10
N LEU A 297 3.50 11.13 0.18
CA LEU A 297 3.80 10.24 -0.95
C LEU A 297 4.91 10.81 -1.84
N LYS A 298 4.82 12.09 -2.20
CA LYS A 298 5.84 12.79 -2.99
C LYS A 298 7.21 12.71 -2.32
N ASP A 299 7.28 13.04 -1.03
CA ASP A 299 8.52 13.05 -0.25
C ASP A 299 9.12 11.63 -0.11
N MET A 300 8.32 10.57 -0.33
CA MET A 300 8.72 9.17 -0.25
C MET A 300 8.87 8.47 -1.62
N GLY A 301 9.06 9.23 -2.69
CA GLY A 301 9.35 8.67 -4.02
C GLY A 301 8.15 8.08 -4.75
N GLN A 302 6.93 8.44 -4.36
CA GLN A 302 5.68 8.08 -5.06
C GLN A 302 5.03 9.33 -5.64
N PRO A 303 5.29 9.71 -6.91
CA PRO A 303 4.75 10.92 -7.51
C PRO A 303 3.22 10.94 -7.46
N PRO A 304 2.59 11.88 -6.74
CA PRO A 304 1.14 11.98 -6.68
C PRO A 304 0.56 12.63 -7.94
N PHE A 305 -0.72 12.37 -8.19
CA PHE A 305 -1.53 13.19 -9.09
C PHE A 305 -2.17 14.32 -8.29
N VAL A 306 -2.00 15.57 -8.77
CA VAL A 306 -2.58 16.76 -8.14
C VAL A 306 -3.22 17.60 -9.24
N PRO A 307 -4.56 17.65 -9.34
CA PRO A 307 -5.53 16.88 -8.53
C PRO A 307 -5.46 15.37 -8.78
N THR A 308 -6.05 14.59 -7.87
CA THR A 308 -6.22 13.15 -8.05
C THR A 308 -7.23 12.86 -9.17
N ARG A 309 -7.37 11.59 -9.63
CA ARG A 309 -8.07 11.31 -10.90
C ARG A 309 -9.17 10.27 -10.72
N VAL A 310 -10.25 10.49 -11.45
CA VAL A 310 -11.36 9.51 -11.62
C VAL A 310 -11.65 9.26 -13.10
N SER A 311 -12.41 8.20 -13.39
CA SER A 311 -12.65 7.74 -14.77
C SER A 311 -13.78 8.49 -15.51
N SER A 312 -14.69 9.16 -14.80
CA SER A 312 -15.85 9.84 -15.40
C SER A 312 -16.45 10.90 -14.48
N GLU A 313 -17.24 11.82 -15.04
CA GLU A 313 -18.01 12.81 -14.26
C GLU A 313 -19.00 12.12 -13.32
N GLN A 314 -19.69 11.08 -13.78
CA GLN A 314 -20.61 10.33 -12.92
C GLN A 314 -19.93 9.74 -11.68
N VAL A 315 -18.70 9.23 -11.82
CA VAL A 315 -17.90 8.77 -10.66
C VAL A 315 -17.57 9.93 -9.73
N LYS A 316 -17.20 11.09 -10.29
CA LYS A 316 -16.90 12.30 -9.52
C LYS A 316 -18.08 12.80 -8.71
N GLU A 317 -19.26 12.84 -9.32
CA GLU A 317 -20.51 13.28 -8.68
C GLU A 317 -20.94 12.36 -7.53
N ASN A 318 -20.63 11.07 -7.62
CA ASN A 318 -20.97 10.06 -6.60
C ASN A 318 -19.96 9.95 -5.46
N LEU A 319 -18.91 10.77 -5.45
CA LEU A 319 -17.91 10.75 -4.37
C LEU A 319 -18.48 11.38 -3.08
N PRO A 320 -18.25 10.76 -1.91
CA PRO A 320 -18.72 11.29 -0.65
C PRO A 320 -17.91 12.51 -0.17
N GLY A 321 -18.55 13.35 0.63
CA GLY A 321 -17.91 14.49 1.29
C GLY A 321 -17.30 15.49 0.30
N ASN A 322 -16.08 15.95 0.57
CA ASN A 322 -15.37 16.89 -0.28
C ASN A 322 -14.51 16.22 -1.37
N LEU A 323 -14.53 14.88 -1.47
CA LEU A 323 -13.67 14.15 -2.41
C LEU A 323 -13.91 14.55 -3.86
N SER A 324 -15.16 14.92 -4.23
CA SER A 324 -15.51 15.40 -5.58
C SER A 324 -14.76 16.67 -5.99
N LYS A 325 -14.37 17.51 -5.02
CA LYS A 325 -13.59 18.74 -5.25
C LYS A 325 -12.09 18.47 -5.39
N MET A 326 -11.63 17.29 -5.00
CA MET A 326 -10.22 16.89 -4.95
C MET A 326 -9.78 16.10 -6.20
N VAL A 327 -10.69 15.86 -7.12
CA VAL A 327 -10.46 15.03 -8.30
C VAL A 327 -10.68 15.77 -9.62
N GLU A 328 -9.93 15.35 -10.64
CA GLU A 328 -10.21 15.66 -12.06
C GLU A 328 -10.67 14.39 -12.78
N VAL A 329 -11.49 14.55 -13.81
CA VAL A 329 -11.80 13.43 -14.72
C VAL A 329 -10.68 13.28 -15.71
N LYS A 330 -10.01 12.13 -15.66
CA LYS A 330 -8.91 11.80 -16.57
C LYS A 330 -8.76 10.29 -16.72
N ASN A 331 -8.84 9.82 -17.96
CA ASN A 331 -8.65 8.40 -18.30
C ASN A 331 -7.18 8.02 -18.45
#